data_1db2c55a3628948a3d0478ffc528fc96
#
_entry.id   1db2c55a3628948a3d0478ffc528fc96
#
_cell.length_a   1.000
_cell.length_b   1.000
_cell.length_c   1.000
_cell.angle_alpha   90.00
_cell.angle_beta   90.00
_cell.angle_gamma   90.00
#
_symmetry.space_group_name_H-M   'P 1'
#
loop_
_entity.id
_entity.type
_entity.pdbx_description
1 polymer ?
#
loop_
_entity_poly.entity_id
_entity_poly.type
_entity_poly.pdbx_seq_one_letter_code
_entity_poly.pdbx_strand_id
1 'polypeptide(L)'
;MARIPPSLKRFAQRMLSPVPRRLSRNHIKADASKLAALRASLETHFFAGWREQNRVSPQVHERELNEHVHEAIELYRAQFIPWLDSACSLRGRRVLEIGCGTAASVVALAEQGAAVTGIDIDEPSLRVARDRCKLYGVDVKLERLSADSIAKFGPNAFDLVLFSASLEHMTSAERLAALQGAWQILPPGGFLAVMDTPNRLWYFDQHTSRLPFYHWLPNDLAFRYARFSPRDNFREIYTEETSDSMQHFLRRGRGVSFHEFDLAIKPATKLKVVSSLVSYRGMLRRWLGSAAGRRYKAALMSICPGIHEGFFDPSLELVIQRD
;
A
#
# COMPACT_ATOMS: atom_id res chain seq x y z
N MET A 1 5.01 31.51 -1.21
CA MET A 1 4.54 30.51 -2.18
C MET A 1 3.42 29.73 -1.53
N ALA A 2 2.18 29.83 -2.02
CA ALA A 2 1.03 29.16 -1.44
C ALA A 2 1.19 27.63 -1.55
N ARG A 3 1.10 26.92 -0.43
CA ARG A 3 1.16 25.46 -0.38
C ARG A 3 -0.11 24.88 -1.00
N ILE A 4 0.01 24.20 -2.13
CA ILE A 4 -1.09 23.47 -2.75
C ILE A 4 -1.56 22.38 -1.78
N PRO A 5 -2.83 22.35 -1.39
CA PRO A 5 -3.37 21.33 -0.48
C PRO A 5 -3.11 19.91 -1.02
N PRO A 6 -2.87 18.92 -0.15
CA PRO A 6 -2.65 17.53 -0.57
C PRO A 6 -3.78 16.96 -1.44
N SER A 7 -5.04 17.34 -1.14
CA SER A 7 -6.21 16.99 -1.94
C SER A 7 -6.15 17.52 -3.36
N LEU A 8 -5.67 18.77 -3.56
CA LEU A 8 -5.49 19.34 -4.89
C LEU A 8 -4.32 18.69 -5.65
N LYS A 9 -3.25 18.26 -4.96
CA LYS A 9 -2.17 17.49 -5.60
C LYS A 9 -2.66 16.11 -6.05
N ARG A 10 -3.43 15.40 -5.22
CA ARG A 10 -4.06 14.12 -5.60
C ARG A 10 -5.09 14.33 -6.74
N PHE A 11 -5.87 15.41 -6.70
CA PHE A 11 -6.82 15.76 -7.76
C PHE A 11 -6.11 16.12 -9.07
N ALA A 12 -5.06 16.93 -9.03
CA ALA A 12 -4.23 17.23 -10.21
C ALA A 12 -3.51 15.97 -10.73
N GLN A 13 -3.08 15.08 -9.86
CA GLN A 13 -2.57 13.76 -10.24
C GLN A 13 -3.63 12.87 -10.91
N ARG A 14 -4.91 12.98 -10.52
CA ARG A 14 -6.06 12.35 -11.21
C ARG A 14 -6.30 12.92 -12.61
N MET A 15 -6.23 14.23 -12.76
CA MET A 15 -6.56 14.90 -14.03
C MET A 15 -5.47 14.77 -15.11
N LEU A 16 -4.22 14.56 -14.73
CA LEU A 16 -3.08 14.48 -15.64
C LEU A 16 -2.70 13.03 -16.05
N SER A 17 -3.57 12.05 -15.83
CA SER A 17 -3.35 10.69 -16.31
C SER A 17 -3.80 10.56 -17.77
N PRO A 18 -2.89 10.45 -18.74
CA PRO A 18 -3.25 10.27 -20.15
C PRO A 18 -3.59 8.82 -20.51
N VAL A 19 -3.74 7.95 -19.49
CA VAL A 19 -4.20 6.57 -19.73
C VAL A 19 -5.68 6.67 -20.07
N PRO A 20 -6.11 6.14 -21.26
CA PRO A 20 -7.53 5.98 -21.53
C PRO A 20 -8.11 5.27 -20.33
N ARG A 21 -9.08 5.89 -19.66
CA ARG A 21 -9.83 5.30 -18.57
C ARG A 21 -10.55 4.05 -19.11
N ARG A 22 -9.86 2.94 -19.20
CA ARG A 22 -10.51 1.65 -19.07
C ARG A 22 -10.87 1.55 -17.60
N LEU A 23 -11.93 2.26 -17.25
CA LEU A 23 -12.65 2.01 -16.01
C LEU A 23 -12.85 0.51 -15.94
N SER A 24 -12.53 -0.09 -14.80
CA SER A 24 -12.90 -1.48 -14.56
C SER A 24 -14.36 -1.62 -15.00
N ARG A 25 -14.67 -2.62 -15.79
CA ARG A 25 -15.95 -2.72 -16.51
C ARG A 25 -17.16 -2.86 -15.57
N ASN A 26 -16.92 -3.15 -14.30
CA ASN A 26 -17.95 -3.46 -13.31
C ASN A 26 -17.71 -2.72 -12.01
N HIS A 27 -18.07 -1.43 -11.93
CA HIS A 27 -18.09 -0.72 -10.66
C HIS A 27 -19.45 -0.90 -10.00
N ILE A 28 -19.46 -1.47 -8.81
CA ILE A 28 -20.64 -1.52 -7.97
C ILE A 28 -20.80 -0.15 -7.32
N LYS A 29 -21.86 0.58 -7.68
CA LYS A 29 -22.17 1.88 -7.08
C LYS A 29 -22.79 1.66 -5.71
N ALA A 30 -22.22 2.27 -4.69
CA ALA A 30 -22.87 2.41 -3.41
C ALA A 30 -23.78 3.66 -3.44
N ASP A 31 -25.02 3.51 -3.02
CA ASP A 31 -25.93 4.62 -2.78
C ASP A 31 -25.62 5.33 -1.45
N ALA A 32 -26.28 6.45 -1.20
CA ALA A 32 -26.06 7.25 0.01
C ALA A 32 -26.33 6.46 1.31
N SER A 33 -27.30 5.54 1.30
CA SER A 33 -27.63 4.71 2.46
C SER A 33 -26.50 3.72 2.78
N LYS A 34 -25.94 3.06 1.76
CA LYS A 34 -24.79 2.15 1.91
C LYS A 34 -23.54 2.90 2.40
N LEU A 35 -23.31 4.10 1.89
CA LEU A 35 -22.17 4.92 2.32
C LEU A 35 -22.33 5.41 3.76
N ALA A 36 -23.55 5.77 4.19
CA ALA A 36 -23.83 6.11 5.57
C ALA A 36 -23.64 4.92 6.51
N ALA A 37 -24.08 3.72 6.12
CA ALA A 37 -23.86 2.49 6.87
C ALA A 37 -22.35 2.14 6.99
N LEU A 38 -21.60 2.28 5.90
CA LEU A 38 -20.14 2.08 5.92
C LEU A 38 -19.44 3.09 6.83
N ARG A 39 -19.86 4.37 6.78
CA ARG A 39 -19.35 5.40 7.67
C ARG A 39 -19.56 5.03 9.15
N ALA A 40 -20.78 4.61 9.50
CA ALA A 40 -21.10 4.19 10.86
C ALA A 40 -20.27 2.99 11.32
N SER A 41 -20.05 2.00 10.45
CA SER A 41 -19.16 0.87 10.74
C SER A 41 -17.71 1.30 10.97
N LEU A 42 -17.19 2.20 10.14
CA LEU A 42 -15.84 2.78 10.31
C LEU A 42 -15.69 3.51 11.65
N GLU A 43 -16.65 4.38 12.00
CA GLU A 43 -16.64 5.12 13.26
C GLU A 43 -16.72 4.18 14.48
N THR A 44 -17.55 3.14 14.39
CA THR A 44 -17.78 2.20 15.50
C THR A 44 -16.60 1.25 15.73
N HIS A 45 -15.92 0.82 14.68
CA HIS A 45 -14.90 -0.23 14.77
C HIS A 45 -13.49 0.30 14.51
N PHE A 46 -13.21 0.82 13.33
CA PHE A 46 -11.85 1.20 12.92
C PHE A 46 -11.38 2.50 13.57
N PHE A 47 -12.26 3.50 13.65
CA PHE A 47 -11.94 4.80 14.25
C PHE A 47 -12.33 4.93 15.73
N ALA A 48 -12.80 3.84 16.38
CA ALA A 48 -13.11 3.86 17.79
C ALA A 48 -11.86 4.24 18.62
N GLY A 49 -11.90 5.39 19.30
CA GLY A 49 -10.78 5.93 20.08
C GLY A 49 -9.58 6.40 19.23
N TRP A 50 -9.62 6.31 17.92
CA TRP A 50 -8.49 6.65 17.03
C TRP A 50 -8.10 8.14 17.13
N ARG A 51 -9.09 9.02 17.26
CA ARG A 51 -8.87 10.46 17.37
C ARG A 51 -8.06 10.81 18.61
N GLU A 52 -8.42 10.23 19.73
CA GLU A 52 -7.78 10.44 21.04
C GLU A 52 -6.38 9.82 21.06
N GLN A 53 -6.24 8.59 20.60
CA GLN A 53 -4.96 7.87 20.52
C GLN A 53 -3.95 8.58 19.63
N ASN A 54 -4.39 9.15 18.52
CA ASN A 54 -3.53 9.83 17.55
C ASN A 54 -3.49 11.35 17.75
N ARG A 55 -4.16 11.89 18.78
CA ARG A 55 -4.19 13.33 19.11
C ARG A 55 -4.51 14.21 17.90
N VAL A 56 -5.47 13.80 17.08
CA VAL A 56 -5.83 14.52 15.85
C VAL A 56 -7.05 15.42 16.03
N SER A 57 -7.10 16.52 15.27
CA SER A 57 -8.24 17.42 15.28
C SER A 57 -9.49 16.76 14.65
N PRO A 58 -10.71 17.25 14.99
CA PRO A 58 -11.94 16.76 14.33
C PRO A 58 -11.88 16.85 12.81
N GLN A 59 -11.25 17.88 12.25
CA GLN A 59 -11.11 18.07 10.80
C GLN A 59 -10.19 17.01 10.17
N VAL A 60 -9.12 16.61 10.87
CA VAL A 60 -8.23 15.53 10.42
C VAL A 60 -9.00 14.20 10.45
N HIS A 61 -9.72 13.92 11.54
CA HIS A 61 -10.54 12.72 11.68
C HIS A 61 -11.57 12.62 10.54
N GLU A 62 -12.33 13.69 10.29
CA GLU A 62 -13.32 13.73 9.21
C GLU A 62 -12.72 13.47 7.84
N ARG A 63 -11.54 14.02 7.56
CA ARG A 63 -10.83 13.78 6.32
C ARG A 63 -10.41 12.32 6.16
N GLU A 64 -9.82 11.72 7.20
CA GLU A 64 -9.40 10.30 7.17
C GLU A 64 -10.63 9.39 7.00
N LEU A 65 -11.74 9.70 7.68
CA LEU A 65 -12.99 8.96 7.54
C LEU A 65 -13.53 9.04 6.11
N ASN A 66 -13.55 10.22 5.49
CA ASN A 66 -13.96 10.39 4.10
C ASN A 66 -13.01 9.67 3.12
N GLU A 67 -11.70 9.65 3.42
CA GLU A 67 -10.73 8.88 2.65
C GLU A 67 -11.10 7.39 2.66
N HIS A 68 -11.41 6.83 3.82
CA HIS A 68 -11.81 5.42 3.94
C HIS A 68 -13.18 5.12 3.33
N VAL A 69 -14.15 6.02 3.43
CA VAL A 69 -15.51 5.80 2.86
C VAL A 69 -15.47 5.82 1.34
N HIS A 70 -14.80 6.81 0.73
CA HIS A 70 -14.91 7.11 -0.69
C HIS A 70 -13.61 7.07 -1.46
N GLU A 71 -12.55 7.76 -0.96
CA GLU A 71 -11.39 8.07 -1.81
C GLU A 71 -10.53 6.84 -2.07
N ALA A 72 -10.39 5.96 -1.07
CA ALA A 72 -9.56 4.77 -1.18
C ALA A 72 -10.05 3.84 -2.29
N ILE A 73 -11.34 3.47 -2.31
CA ILE A 73 -11.87 2.57 -3.34
C ILE A 73 -11.80 3.19 -4.73
N GLU A 74 -12.05 4.51 -4.85
CA GLU A 74 -11.94 5.21 -6.12
C GLU A 74 -10.50 5.30 -6.61
N LEU A 75 -9.52 5.41 -5.70
CA LEU A 75 -8.11 5.36 -6.03
C LEU A 75 -7.72 4.00 -6.61
N TYR A 76 -8.16 2.89 -5.97
CA TYR A 76 -7.93 1.55 -6.50
C TYR A 76 -8.55 1.37 -7.88
N ARG A 77 -9.82 1.71 -8.05
CA ARG A 77 -10.55 1.62 -9.32
C ARG A 77 -9.92 2.43 -10.43
N ALA A 78 -9.42 3.64 -10.13
CA ALA A 78 -8.88 4.54 -11.13
C ALA A 78 -7.42 4.29 -11.50
N GLN A 79 -6.63 3.69 -10.62
CA GLN A 79 -5.18 3.61 -10.79
C GLN A 79 -4.62 2.21 -10.70
N PHE A 80 -4.84 1.52 -9.58
CA PHE A 80 -4.17 0.26 -9.31
C PHE A 80 -4.79 -0.91 -10.06
N ILE A 81 -6.12 -1.01 -10.07
CA ILE A 81 -6.84 -2.12 -10.73
C ILE A 81 -6.57 -2.16 -12.24
N PRO A 82 -6.68 -1.05 -13.02
CA PRO A 82 -6.37 -1.09 -14.44
C PRO A 82 -4.92 -1.46 -14.74
N TRP A 83 -3.99 -1.05 -13.89
CA TRP A 83 -2.59 -1.43 -14.00
C TRP A 83 -2.37 -2.92 -13.72
N LEU A 84 -2.88 -3.44 -12.60
CA LEU A 84 -2.80 -4.86 -12.25
C LEU A 84 -3.43 -5.73 -13.34
N ASP A 85 -4.64 -5.38 -13.79
CA ASP A 85 -5.36 -6.14 -14.82
C ASP A 85 -4.59 -6.18 -16.15
N SER A 86 -3.88 -5.09 -16.49
CA SER A 86 -3.02 -5.05 -17.67
C SER A 86 -1.79 -5.96 -17.56
N ALA A 87 -1.27 -6.12 -16.34
CA ALA A 87 -0.07 -6.92 -16.09
C ALA A 87 -0.38 -8.41 -15.91
N CYS A 88 -1.52 -8.77 -15.31
CA CYS A 88 -1.79 -10.15 -14.91
C CYS A 88 -3.27 -10.57 -15.01
N SER A 89 -4.10 -9.94 -15.81
CA SER A 89 -5.54 -10.22 -15.99
C SER A 89 -6.24 -10.77 -14.73
N LEU A 90 -7.08 -9.99 -14.07
CA LEU A 90 -7.62 -10.33 -12.75
C LEU A 90 -8.78 -11.34 -12.78
N ARG A 91 -9.54 -11.40 -13.88
CA ARG A 91 -10.73 -12.24 -13.99
C ARG A 91 -10.41 -13.72 -13.78
N GLY A 92 -11.10 -14.34 -12.83
CA GLY A 92 -10.97 -15.77 -12.49
C GLY A 92 -9.70 -16.10 -11.69
N ARG A 93 -8.82 -15.14 -11.38
CA ARG A 93 -7.64 -15.38 -10.56
C ARG A 93 -7.97 -15.52 -9.08
N ARG A 94 -7.26 -16.42 -8.43
CA ARG A 94 -7.22 -16.54 -6.96
C ARG A 94 -6.23 -15.50 -6.44
N VAL A 95 -6.74 -14.51 -5.72
CA VAL A 95 -5.94 -13.39 -5.20
C VAL A 95 -5.89 -13.45 -3.69
N LEU A 96 -4.69 -13.39 -3.11
CA LEU A 96 -4.48 -13.14 -1.69
C LEU A 96 -4.04 -11.69 -1.50
N GLU A 97 -4.77 -10.92 -0.72
CA GLU A 97 -4.33 -9.61 -0.24
C GLU A 97 -3.90 -9.68 1.21
N ILE A 98 -2.65 -9.28 1.47
CA ILE A 98 -2.02 -9.31 2.79
C ILE A 98 -2.05 -7.90 3.39
N GLY A 99 -2.70 -7.75 4.56
CA GLY A 99 -2.99 -6.46 5.16
C GLY A 99 -4.14 -5.77 4.44
N CYS A 100 -5.29 -6.47 4.29
CA CYS A 100 -6.43 -5.97 3.51
C CYS A 100 -7.19 -4.81 4.21
N GLY A 101 -6.88 -4.50 5.46
CA GLY A 101 -7.48 -3.41 6.23
C GLY A 101 -9.01 -3.43 6.17
N THR A 102 -9.60 -2.31 5.78
CA THR A 102 -11.06 -2.14 5.63
C THR A 102 -11.60 -2.59 4.26
N ALA A 103 -10.82 -3.35 3.46
CA ALA A 103 -11.20 -4.02 2.22
C ALA A 103 -11.62 -3.11 1.04
N ALA A 104 -11.06 -1.90 0.91
CA ALA A 104 -11.33 -1.06 -0.25
C ALA A 104 -10.77 -1.68 -1.55
N SER A 105 -9.54 -2.17 -1.50
CA SER A 105 -8.85 -2.91 -2.57
C SER A 105 -9.49 -4.26 -2.87
N VAL A 106 -9.87 -5.01 -1.81
CA VAL A 106 -10.55 -6.31 -1.93
C VAL A 106 -11.83 -6.20 -2.75
N VAL A 107 -12.67 -5.20 -2.46
CA VAL A 107 -13.89 -4.94 -3.25
C VAL A 107 -13.54 -4.60 -4.69
N ALA A 108 -12.56 -3.72 -4.91
CA ALA A 108 -12.17 -3.30 -6.25
C ALA A 108 -11.59 -4.47 -7.09
N LEU A 109 -10.89 -5.44 -6.46
CA LEU A 109 -10.42 -6.67 -7.09
C LEU A 109 -11.57 -7.64 -7.41
N ALA A 110 -12.48 -7.85 -6.44
CA ALA A 110 -13.63 -8.74 -6.63
C ALA A 110 -14.57 -8.26 -7.74
N GLU A 111 -14.73 -6.95 -7.91
CA GLU A 111 -15.47 -6.33 -9.03
C GLU A 111 -14.94 -6.73 -10.41
N GLN A 112 -13.66 -7.13 -10.51
CA GLN A 112 -13.07 -7.61 -11.76
C GLN A 112 -13.29 -9.11 -12.00
N GLY A 113 -13.98 -9.79 -11.07
CA GLY A 113 -14.20 -11.23 -11.12
C GLY A 113 -13.03 -12.06 -10.61
N ALA A 114 -12.18 -11.49 -9.75
CA ALA A 114 -11.19 -12.22 -9.01
C ALA A 114 -11.81 -12.95 -7.81
N ALA A 115 -11.33 -14.16 -7.49
CA ALA A 115 -11.65 -14.87 -6.26
C ALA A 115 -10.70 -14.38 -5.16
N VAL A 116 -11.15 -13.44 -4.33
CA VAL A 116 -10.29 -12.72 -3.38
C VAL A 116 -10.37 -13.34 -2.00
N THR A 117 -9.18 -13.54 -1.40
CA THR A 117 -8.99 -13.78 0.03
C THR A 117 -8.22 -12.59 0.60
N GLY A 118 -8.77 -11.90 1.58
CA GLY A 118 -8.11 -10.84 2.33
C GLY A 118 -7.72 -11.32 3.72
N ILE A 119 -6.50 -11.03 4.15
CA ILE A 119 -6.05 -11.28 5.52
C ILE A 119 -5.57 -10.01 6.20
N ASP A 120 -5.85 -9.90 7.49
CA ASP A 120 -5.34 -8.83 8.35
C ASP A 120 -5.19 -9.34 9.79
N ILE A 121 -4.33 -8.70 10.58
CA ILE A 121 -4.20 -9.00 12.02
C ILE A 121 -5.21 -8.23 12.86
N ASP A 122 -5.70 -7.10 12.33
CA ASP A 122 -6.57 -6.17 13.02
C ASP A 122 -8.05 -6.54 12.88
N GLU A 123 -8.64 -7.08 13.95
CA GLU A 123 -10.05 -7.49 13.94
C GLU A 123 -11.02 -6.31 13.76
N PRO A 124 -10.81 -5.12 14.33
CA PRO A 124 -11.59 -3.93 14.03
C PRO A 124 -11.66 -3.61 12.52
N SER A 125 -10.54 -3.63 11.82
CA SER A 125 -10.47 -3.45 10.37
C SER A 125 -11.27 -4.53 9.63
N LEU A 126 -11.12 -5.79 10.03
CA LEU A 126 -11.83 -6.91 9.42
C LEU A 126 -13.34 -6.86 9.63
N ARG A 127 -13.83 -6.29 10.74
CA ARG A 127 -15.28 -6.04 10.92
C ARG A 127 -15.79 -5.09 9.87
N VAL A 128 -15.13 -3.95 9.69
CA VAL A 128 -15.47 -2.99 8.63
C VAL A 128 -15.34 -3.64 7.24
N ALA A 129 -14.30 -4.46 7.03
CA ALA A 129 -14.11 -5.18 5.78
C ALA A 129 -15.30 -6.09 5.43
N ARG A 130 -15.81 -6.85 6.40
CA ARG A 130 -17.01 -7.70 6.22
C ARG A 130 -18.25 -6.87 5.89
N ASP A 131 -18.46 -5.77 6.60
CA ASP A 131 -19.57 -4.86 6.34
C ASP A 131 -19.46 -4.23 4.95
N ARG A 132 -18.27 -3.76 4.58
CA ARG A 132 -18.01 -3.21 3.24
C ARG A 132 -18.33 -4.24 2.15
N CYS A 133 -17.80 -5.45 2.25
CA CYS A 133 -18.03 -6.50 1.26
C CYS A 133 -19.54 -6.84 1.14
N LYS A 134 -20.26 -6.91 2.27
CA LYS A 134 -21.71 -7.11 2.29
C LYS A 134 -22.46 -5.95 1.62
N LEU A 135 -22.11 -4.70 1.93
CA LEU A 135 -22.72 -3.51 1.35
C LEU A 135 -22.52 -3.41 -0.16
N TYR A 136 -21.35 -3.84 -0.64
CA TYR A 136 -21.02 -3.88 -2.07
C TYR A 136 -21.51 -5.19 -2.74
N GLY A 137 -22.00 -6.18 -1.99
CA GLY A 137 -22.52 -7.43 -2.55
C GLY A 137 -21.43 -8.29 -3.22
N VAL A 138 -20.20 -8.26 -2.71
CA VAL A 138 -19.09 -9.09 -3.21
C VAL A 138 -18.87 -10.30 -2.30
N ASP A 139 -18.64 -11.47 -2.93
CA ASP A 139 -18.28 -12.70 -2.22
C ASP A 139 -16.76 -12.84 -2.12
N VAL A 140 -16.22 -12.72 -0.91
CA VAL A 140 -14.80 -12.76 -0.62
C VAL A 140 -14.55 -13.51 0.69
N LYS A 141 -13.36 -14.09 0.84
CA LYS A 141 -12.93 -14.68 2.12
C LYS A 141 -12.13 -13.64 2.89
N LEU A 142 -12.48 -13.44 4.16
CA LEU A 142 -11.76 -12.55 5.07
C LEU A 142 -11.34 -13.32 6.31
N GLU A 143 -10.06 -13.32 6.61
CA GLU A 143 -9.49 -14.11 7.70
C GLU A 143 -8.55 -13.27 8.57
N ARG A 144 -8.66 -13.43 9.89
CA ARG A 144 -7.68 -12.87 10.81
C ARG A 144 -6.44 -13.74 10.82
N LEU A 145 -5.38 -13.27 10.15
CA LEU A 145 -4.14 -14.00 9.99
C LEU A 145 -2.95 -13.05 9.89
N SER A 146 -1.86 -13.42 10.55
CA SER A 146 -0.58 -12.72 10.40
C SER A 146 0.09 -13.06 9.07
N ALA A 147 0.76 -12.09 8.47
CA ALA A 147 1.47 -12.22 7.20
C ALA A 147 2.61 -13.25 7.21
N ASP A 148 3.21 -13.51 8.37
CA ASP A 148 4.25 -14.55 8.54
C ASP A 148 3.71 -15.98 8.58
N SER A 149 2.39 -16.13 8.70
CA SER A 149 1.70 -17.43 8.80
C SER A 149 1.04 -17.90 7.50
N ILE A 150 1.24 -17.17 6.38
CA ILE A 150 0.58 -17.46 5.10
C ILE A 150 1.02 -18.76 4.44
N ALA A 151 2.15 -19.32 4.84
CA ALA A 151 2.60 -20.65 4.38
C ALA A 151 1.56 -21.77 4.64
N LYS A 152 0.62 -21.57 5.59
CA LYS A 152 -0.48 -22.50 5.85
C LYS A 152 -1.39 -22.75 4.63
N PHE A 153 -1.45 -21.82 3.69
CA PHE A 153 -2.26 -22.00 2.47
C PHE A 153 -1.68 -23.04 1.52
N GLY A 154 -0.40 -23.41 1.71
CA GLY A 154 0.28 -24.37 0.86
C GLY A 154 0.71 -23.81 -0.50
N PRO A 155 1.50 -24.60 -1.25
CA PRO A 155 2.01 -24.17 -2.54
C PRO A 155 0.89 -24.08 -3.59
N ASN A 156 1.05 -23.13 -4.52
CA ASN A 156 0.11 -22.92 -5.64
C ASN A 156 -1.32 -22.54 -5.22
N ALA A 157 -1.49 -22.00 -3.99
CA ALA A 157 -2.80 -21.65 -3.48
C ALA A 157 -3.41 -20.43 -4.17
N PHE A 158 -2.58 -19.49 -4.62
CA PHE A 158 -3.00 -18.23 -5.22
C PHE A 158 -2.23 -17.95 -6.52
N ASP A 159 -2.87 -17.26 -7.45
CA ASP A 159 -2.29 -16.88 -8.74
C ASP A 159 -1.67 -15.47 -8.67
N LEU A 160 -2.12 -14.67 -7.70
CA LEU A 160 -1.60 -13.33 -7.36
C LEU A 160 -1.60 -13.17 -5.85
N VAL A 161 -0.46 -12.74 -5.30
CA VAL A 161 -0.34 -12.25 -3.91
C VAL A 161 -0.06 -10.76 -3.95
N LEU A 162 -0.81 -9.99 -3.17
CA LEU A 162 -0.77 -8.55 -3.15
C LEU A 162 -0.45 -8.00 -1.76
N PHE A 163 0.53 -7.10 -1.69
CA PHE A 163 0.77 -6.19 -0.58
C PHE A 163 0.38 -4.78 -1.02
N SER A 164 -0.60 -4.20 -0.35
CA SER A 164 -1.06 -2.83 -0.63
C SER A 164 -0.95 -1.99 0.62
N ALA A 165 0.01 -1.06 0.65
CA ALA A 165 0.30 -0.23 1.82
C ALA A 165 0.36 -1.03 3.13
N SER A 166 1.02 -2.18 3.12
CA SER A 166 1.05 -3.11 4.26
C SER A 166 2.46 -3.51 4.69
N LEU A 167 3.40 -3.69 3.77
CA LEU A 167 4.78 -4.09 4.11
C LEU A 167 5.49 -3.08 5.03
N GLU A 168 5.24 -1.80 4.86
CA GLU A 168 5.84 -0.73 5.66
C GLU A 168 5.41 -0.76 7.14
N HIS A 169 4.28 -1.39 7.43
CA HIS A 169 3.74 -1.54 8.79
C HIS A 169 4.21 -2.80 9.52
N MET A 170 5.02 -3.62 8.85
CA MET A 170 5.61 -4.83 9.41
C MET A 170 7.01 -4.56 9.94
N THR A 171 7.42 -5.29 10.96
CA THR A 171 8.83 -5.36 11.38
C THR A 171 9.68 -6.00 10.29
N SER A 172 11.01 -5.83 10.34
CA SER A 172 11.90 -6.41 9.32
C SER A 172 11.77 -7.94 9.24
N ALA A 173 11.64 -8.62 10.38
CA ALA A 173 11.45 -10.06 10.41
C ALA A 173 10.12 -10.49 9.77
N GLU A 174 9.03 -9.81 10.11
CA GLU A 174 7.71 -10.07 9.52
C GLU A 174 7.70 -9.83 8.01
N ARG A 175 8.37 -8.77 7.51
CA ARG A 175 8.49 -8.50 6.08
C ARG A 175 9.17 -9.62 5.32
N LEU A 176 10.33 -10.08 5.85
CA LEU A 176 11.07 -11.16 5.22
C LEU A 176 10.26 -12.46 5.19
N ALA A 177 9.63 -12.83 6.31
CA ALA A 177 8.78 -14.00 6.39
C ALA A 177 7.55 -13.90 5.46
N ALA A 178 6.90 -12.73 5.40
CA ALA A 178 5.76 -12.46 4.53
C ALA A 178 6.12 -12.55 3.04
N LEU A 179 7.23 -11.92 2.63
CA LEU A 179 7.72 -11.97 1.24
C LEU A 179 8.12 -13.39 0.84
N GLN A 180 8.83 -14.11 1.71
CA GLN A 180 9.21 -15.51 1.48
C GLN A 180 7.98 -16.41 1.36
N GLY A 181 7.03 -16.30 2.30
CA GLY A 181 5.78 -17.05 2.28
C GLY A 181 4.94 -16.75 1.05
N ALA A 182 4.80 -15.46 0.69
CA ALA A 182 4.10 -15.03 -0.53
C ALA A 182 4.70 -15.66 -1.80
N TRP A 183 6.03 -15.71 -1.88
CA TRP A 183 6.70 -16.35 -3.01
C TRP A 183 6.48 -17.85 -3.06
N GLN A 184 6.47 -18.54 -1.91
CA GLN A 184 6.31 -19.99 -1.82
C GLN A 184 4.90 -20.46 -2.20
N ILE A 185 3.87 -19.70 -1.86
CA ILE A 185 2.48 -20.07 -2.15
C ILE A 185 2.02 -19.77 -3.59
N LEU A 186 2.80 -19.01 -4.37
CA LEU A 186 2.53 -18.75 -5.78
C LEU A 186 2.95 -19.96 -6.64
N PRO A 187 2.23 -20.30 -7.73
CA PRO A 187 2.72 -21.22 -8.75
C PRO A 187 3.82 -20.59 -9.62
N PRO A 188 4.61 -21.38 -10.36
CA PRO A 188 5.37 -20.87 -11.50
C PRO A 188 4.44 -20.08 -12.44
N GLY A 189 4.86 -18.90 -12.88
CA GLY A 189 4.03 -17.98 -13.65
C GLY A 189 3.03 -17.15 -12.85
N GLY A 190 2.90 -17.39 -11.54
CA GLY A 190 2.12 -16.56 -10.62
C GLY A 190 2.76 -15.19 -10.36
N PHE A 191 2.04 -14.28 -9.70
CA PHE A 191 2.45 -12.89 -9.56
C PHE A 191 2.50 -12.45 -8.11
N LEU A 192 3.55 -11.72 -7.76
CA LEU A 192 3.66 -10.93 -6.54
C LEU A 192 3.52 -9.45 -6.89
N ALA A 193 2.55 -8.77 -6.31
CA ALA A 193 2.38 -7.34 -6.51
C ALA A 193 2.61 -6.58 -5.20
N VAL A 194 3.30 -5.44 -5.30
CA VAL A 194 3.50 -4.49 -4.22
C VAL A 194 2.99 -3.14 -4.68
N MET A 195 2.16 -2.49 -3.88
CA MET A 195 1.53 -1.21 -4.19
C MET A 195 1.62 -0.26 -3.00
N ASP A 196 1.72 1.03 -3.32
CA ASP A 196 1.67 2.16 -2.37
C ASP A 196 2.61 2.01 -1.15
N THR A 197 3.71 1.25 -1.33
CA THR A 197 4.71 1.00 -0.28
C THR A 197 5.84 2.02 -0.39
N PRO A 198 6.13 2.83 0.65
CA PRO A 198 7.20 3.83 0.59
C PRO A 198 8.56 3.18 0.37
N ASN A 199 9.35 3.75 -0.54
CA ASN A 199 10.68 3.24 -0.85
C ASN A 199 11.72 3.76 0.14
N ARG A 200 12.42 2.84 0.81
CA ARG A 200 13.49 3.16 1.77
C ARG A 200 14.64 3.93 1.12
N LEU A 201 14.92 3.69 -0.14
CA LEU A 201 16.01 4.36 -0.86
C LEU A 201 15.68 5.80 -1.24
N TRP A 202 14.40 6.21 -1.18
CA TRP A 202 14.03 7.56 -1.56
C TRP A 202 14.40 8.58 -0.48
N TYR A 203 14.96 9.72 -0.88
CA TYR A 203 15.52 10.71 0.03
C TYR A 203 14.48 11.50 0.84
N PHE A 204 13.23 11.50 0.43
CA PHE A 204 12.15 12.23 1.11
C PHE A 204 10.95 11.31 1.36
N ASP A 205 10.60 11.16 2.63
CA ASP A 205 9.43 10.39 3.03
C ASP A 205 8.14 11.20 2.77
N GLN A 206 7.35 10.75 1.80
CA GLN A 206 6.05 11.36 1.49
C GLN A 206 4.90 10.72 2.27
N HIS A 207 5.11 9.54 2.82
CA HIS A 207 4.08 8.69 3.38
C HIS A 207 3.92 8.89 4.89
N THR A 208 4.97 8.67 5.65
CA THR A 208 4.93 8.55 7.12
C THR A 208 5.23 9.86 7.83
N SER A 209 6.48 10.30 7.83
CA SER A 209 6.97 11.44 8.61
C SER A 209 6.96 12.77 7.88
N ARG A 210 7.00 12.75 6.55
CA ARG A 210 7.25 13.91 5.68
C ARG A 210 8.58 14.62 5.96
N LEU A 211 9.58 13.84 6.34
CA LEU A 211 10.94 14.30 6.59
C LEU A 211 11.90 13.78 5.52
N PRO A 212 12.96 14.55 5.18
CA PRO A 212 14.04 14.04 4.36
C PRO A 212 14.84 12.97 5.10
N PHE A 213 15.37 11.98 4.38
CA PHE A 213 16.24 10.91 4.88
C PHE A 213 15.69 10.04 6.02
N TYR A 214 14.41 10.19 6.37
CA TYR A 214 13.78 9.50 7.49
C TYR A 214 13.96 7.98 7.44
N HIS A 215 13.79 7.38 6.28
CA HIS A 215 13.90 5.93 6.11
C HIS A 215 15.35 5.41 6.16
N TRP A 216 16.35 6.28 6.06
CA TRP A 216 17.77 5.91 6.08
C TRP A 216 18.31 5.81 7.51
N LEU A 217 17.70 6.51 8.44
CA LEU A 217 18.14 6.55 9.82
C LEU A 217 17.89 5.21 10.53
N PRO A 218 18.79 4.77 11.43
CA PRO A 218 18.48 3.75 12.41
C PRO A 218 17.20 4.07 13.19
N ASN A 219 16.54 3.06 13.73
CA ASN A 219 15.20 3.23 14.30
C ASN A 219 15.16 4.22 15.47
N ASP A 220 16.14 4.18 16.36
CA ASP A 220 16.30 5.10 17.49
C ASP A 220 16.49 6.56 17.05
N LEU A 221 17.34 6.80 16.05
CA LEU A 221 17.52 8.13 15.48
C LEU A 221 16.27 8.61 14.71
N ALA A 222 15.62 7.73 13.97
CA ALA A 222 14.38 8.04 13.27
C ALA A 222 13.25 8.38 14.25
N PHE A 223 13.17 7.67 15.38
CA PHE A 223 12.24 7.96 16.47
C PHE A 223 12.45 9.39 17.00
N ARG A 224 13.68 9.73 17.38
CA ARG A 224 14.04 11.08 17.85
C ARG A 224 13.87 12.14 16.77
N TYR A 225 14.06 11.79 15.50
CA TYR A 225 13.88 12.69 14.37
C TYR A 225 12.39 12.99 14.09
N ALA A 226 11.48 12.11 14.53
CA ALA A 226 10.04 12.29 14.40
C ALA A 226 9.51 13.62 14.95
N ARG A 227 10.15 14.19 16.00
CA ARG A 227 9.82 15.50 16.58
C ARG A 227 9.88 16.68 15.61
N PHE A 228 10.58 16.53 14.49
CA PHE A 228 10.68 17.56 13.44
C PHE A 228 9.64 17.37 12.34
N SER A 229 8.79 16.36 12.44
CA SER A 229 7.75 16.11 11.45
C SER A 229 6.77 17.30 11.35
N PRO A 230 6.38 17.72 10.15
CA PRO A 230 5.31 18.69 9.97
C PRO A 230 3.91 18.10 10.24
N ARG A 231 3.82 16.79 10.57
CA ARG A 231 2.57 16.11 10.95
C ARG A 231 2.45 16.11 12.47
N ASP A 232 1.47 16.84 13.00
CA ASP A 232 1.27 16.95 14.44
C ASP A 232 1.05 15.59 15.08
N ASN A 233 0.20 14.76 14.49
CA ASN A 233 -0.10 13.40 14.94
C ASN A 233 1.09 12.42 14.86
N PHE A 234 2.21 12.81 14.28
CA PHE A 234 3.45 12.03 14.27
C PHE A 234 4.46 12.62 15.25
N ARG A 235 4.60 13.95 15.27
CA ARG A 235 5.52 14.66 16.16
C ARG A 235 5.17 14.49 17.63
N GLU A 236 3.88 14.55 17.98
CA GLU A 236 3.41 14.59 19.37
C GLU A 236 3.30 13.21 20.04
N ILE A 237 3.26 12.13 19.24
CA ILE A 237 3.16 10.77 19.77
C ILE A 237 4.52 10.22 20.20
N TYR A 238 5.59 10.51 19.43
CA TYR A 238 6.92 9.92 19.63
C TYR A 238 7.84 10.86 20.43
N THR A 239 7.45 11.15 21.66
CA THR A 239 8.18 12.06 22.55
C THR A 239 9.03 11.30 23.57
N GLU A 240 8.63 10.11 23.97
CA GLU A 240 9.26 9.30 24.99
C GLU A 240 9.58 7.89 24.45
N GLU A 241 10.86 7.54 24.49
CA GLU A 241 11.38 6.28 23.94
C GLU A 241 11.25 5.15 24.96
N THR A 242 10.15 4.40 24.87
CA THR A 242 9.89 3.18 25.62
C THR A 242 9.84 1.98 24.66
N SER A 243 9.85 0.76 25.20
CA SER A 243 9.66 -0.46 24.37
C SER A 243 8.37 -0.41 23.56
N ASP A 244 7.27 0.00 24.18
CA ASP A 244 5.94 0.05 23.56
C ASP A 244 5.86 1.17 22.51
N SER A 245 6.38 2.37 22.82
CA SER A 245 6.42 3.47 21.87
C SER A 245 7.30 3.15 20.66
N MET A 246 8.41 2.44 20.84
CA MET A 246 9.25 1.97 19.75
C MET A 246 8.56 0.91 18.89
N GLN A 247 7.86 -0.06 19.50
CA GLN A 247 7.07 -1.05 18.76
C GLN A 247 5.97 -0.39 17.93
N HIS A 248 5.25 0.57 18.50
CA HIS A 248 4.25 1.35 17.79
C HIS A 248 4.87 2.16 16.65
N PHE A 249 6.03 2.80 16.89
CA PHE A 249 6.77 3.56 15.90
C PHE A 249 7.20 2.71 14.69
N LEU A 250 7.72 1.50 14.93
CA LEU A 250 8.13 0.60 13.86
C LEU A 250 6.97 0.20 12.94
N ARG A 251 5.76 0.07 13.51
CA ARG A 251 4.54 -0.25 12.76
C ARG A 251 3.87 0.96 12.12
N ARG A 252 4.40 2.16 12.33
CA ARG A 252 3.83 3.41 11.76
C ARG A 252 4.22 3.66 10.31
N GLY A 253 5.13 2.88 9.77
CA GLY A 253 5.58 2.94 8.39
C GLY A 253 7.07 3.20 8.25
N ARG A 254 7.81 2.16 7.92
CA ARG A 254 9.23 2.22 7.55
C ARG A 254 9.38 1.76 6.12
N GLY A 255 10.06 2.54 5.29
CA GLY A 255 10.25 2.22 3.88
C GLY A 255 10.83 0.83 3.64
N VAL A 256 10.49 0.27 2.49
CA VAL A 256 10.95 -1.04 1.99
C VAL A 256 11.84 -0.80 0.78
N SER A 257 12.83 -1.65 0.53
CA SER A 257 13.73 -1.56 -0.61
C SER A 257 13.88 -2.91 -1.31
N PHE A 258 14.61 -2.96 -2.41
CA PHE A 258 14.90 -4.22 -3.09
C PHE A 258 15.68 -5.22 -2.21
N HIS A 259 16.37 -4.76 -1.16
CA HIS A 259 17.15 -5.62 -0.28
C HIS A 259 16.30 -6.63 0.48
N GLU A 260 15.07 -6.26 0.85
CA GLU A 260 14.14 -7.21 1.47
C GLU A 260 13.77 -8.34 0.48
N PHE A 261 13.69 -8.04 -0.82
CA PHE A 261 13.48 -9.06 -1.85
C PHE A 261 14.71 -9.93 -2.08
N ASP A 262 15.92 -9.35 -2.05
CA ASP A 262 17.19 -10.10 -2.13
C ASP A 262 17.27 -11.15 -1.01
N LEU A 263 16.92 -10.75 0.21
CA LEU A 263 17.00 -11.60 1.41
C LEU A 263 15.90 -12.65 1.47
N ALA A 264 14.68 -12.29 1.06
CA ALA A 264 13.51 -13.15 1.24
C ALA A 264 13.24 -14.09 0.04
N ILE A 265 13.61 -13.68 -1.17
CA ILE A 265 13.21 -14.37 -2.40
C ILE A 265 14.43 -14.82 -3.21
N LYS A 266 15.07 -13.87 -3.87
CA LYS A 266 16.28 -14.05 -4.69
C LYS A 266 16.82 -12.69 -5.10
N PRO A 267 18.06 -12.60 -5.60
CA PRO A 267 18.66 -11.34 -6.03
C PRO A 267 17.70 -10.51 -6.92
N ALA A 268 17.52 -9.25 -6.60
CA ALA A 268 16.60 -8.33 -7.30
C ALA A 268 16.96 -8.20 -8.79
N THR A 269 18.24 -8.40 -9.15
CA THR A 269 18.70 -8.47 -10.54
C THR A 269 18.15 -9.66 -11.31
N LYS A 270 17.64 -10.69 -10.61
CA LYS A 270 17.05 -11.91 -11.19
C LYS A 270 15.52 -11.93 -11.07
N LEU A 271 14.91 -10.92 -10.47
CA LEU A 271 13.46 -10.83 -10.38
C LEU A 271 12.87 -10.40 -11.72
N LYS A 272 11.89 -11.15 -12.19
CA LYS A 272 11.16 -10.82 -13.42
C LYS A 272 10.07 -9.79 -13.13
N VAL A 273 10.44 -8.51 -13.06
CA VAL A 273 9.46 -7.40 -12.96
C VAL A 273 8.77 -7.24 -14.30
N VAL A 274 7.49 -7.55 -14.37
CA VAL A 274 6.70 -7.49 -15.61
C VAL A 274 6.02 -6.16 -15.82
N SER A 275 5.81 -5.38 -14.75
CA SER A 275 5.25 -4.03 -14.82
C SER A 275 5.60 -3.21 -13.60
N SER A 276 5.75 -1.88 -13.77
CA SER A 276 5.69 -0.90 -12.71
C SER A 276 4.58 0.13 -13.02
N LEU A 277 3.95 0.70 -11.99
CA LEU A 277 2.90 1.69 -12.20
C LEU A 277 3.41 2.93 -12.95
N VAL A 278 4.68 3.31 -12.73
CA VAL A 278 5.32 4.42 -13.45
C VAL A 278 5.47 4.10 -14.93
N SER A 279 5.92 2.89 -15.28
CA SER A 279 6.03 2.47 -16.68
C SER A 279 4.66 2.34 -17.36
N TYR A 280 3.67 1.81 -16.64
CA TYR A 280 2.29 1.71 -17.12
C TYR A 280 1.66 3.08 -17.44
N ARG A 281 1.93 4.09 -16.63
CA ARG A 281 1.46 5.47 -16.85
C ARG A 281 2.15 6.21 -17.99
N GLY A 282 3.21 5.64 -18.56
CA GLY A 282 3.89 6.12 -19.74
C GLY A 282 4.87 7.28 -19.52
N MET A 283 5.59 7.62 -20.60
CA MET A 283 6.73 8.57 -20.58
C MET A 283 6.36 9.98 -20.08
N LEU A 284 5.17 10.47 -20.38
CA LEU A 284 4.79 11.85 -20.03
C LEU A 284 4.87 12.09 -18.50
N ARG A 285 4.50 11.10 -17.70
CA ARG A 285 4.55 11.20 -16.24
C ARG A 285 5.95 11.02 -15.66
N ARG A 286 6.85 10.33 -16.35
CA ARG A 286 8.29 10.29 -16.01
C ARG A 286 8.91 11.69 -16.04
N TRP A 287 8.40 12.60 -16.90
CA TRP A 287 8.85 13.99 -17.01
C TRP A 287 8.24 14.92 -15.96
N LEU A 288 7.10 14.60 -15.37
CA LEU A 288 6.40 15.43 -14.38
C LEU A 288 7.05 15.41 -12.97
N GLY A 289 7.99 14.50 -12.70
CA GLY A 289 8.79 14.52 -11.49
C GLY A 289 9.79 15.70 -11.46
N SER A 290 10.25 16.08 -10.27
CA SER A 290 11.29 17.12 -10.15
C SER A 290 12.58 16.70 -10.87
N ALA A 291 13.32 17.65 -11.44
CA ALA A 291 14.62 17.37 -12.06
C ALA A 291 15.60 16.74 -11.06
N ALA A 292 15.55 17.18 -9.79
CA ALA A 292 16.36 16.60 -8.72
C ALA A 292 16.00 15.12 -8.46
N GLY A 293 14.71 14.77 -8.41
CA GLY A 293 14.27 13.39 -8.24
C GLY A 293 14.71 12.48 -9.39
N ARG A 294 14.64 12.96 -10.63
CA ARG A 294 15.13 12.19 -11.79
C ARG A 294 16.63 11.96 -11.75
N ARG A 295 17.43 12.98 -11.39
CA ARG A 295 18.88 12.84 -11.22
C ARG A 295 19.22 11.87 -10.11
N TYR A 296 18.50 11.94 -9.00
CA TYR A 296 18.69 11.05 -7.86
C TYR A 296 18.39 9.58 -8.25
N LYS A 297 17.25 9.32 -8.91
CA LYS A 297 16.93 7.99 -9.44
C LYS A 297 18.02 7.47 -10.38
N ALA A 298 18.49 8.30 -11.31
CA ALA A 298 19.57 7.92 -12.23
C ALA A 298 20.87 7.57 -11.49
N ALA A 299 21.23 8.32 -10.43
CA ALA A 299 22.38 8.01 -9.59
C ALA A 299 22.23 6.67 -8.89
N LEU A 300 21.07 6.38 -8.28
CA LEU A 300 20.80 5.07 -7.67
C LEU A 300 20.93 3.92 -8.68
N MET A 301 20.37 4.08 -9.87
CA MET A 301 20.46 3.08 -10.93
C MET A 301 21.90 2.85 -11.41
N SER A 302 22.75 3.88 -11.40
CA SER A 302 24.18 3.72 -11.75
C SER A 302 25.00 2.99 -10.68
N ILE A 303 24.60 3.12 -9.40
CA ILE A 303 25.23 2.41 -8.27
C ILE A 303 24.80 0.93 -8.23
N CYS A 304 23.57 0.65 -8.62
CA CYS A 304 22.96 -0.69 -8.56
C CYS A 304 22.54 -1.18 -9.97
N PRO A 305 23.50 -1.47 -10.87
CA PRO A 305 23.21 -1.89 -12.22
C PRO A 305 22.48 -3.24 -12.26
N GLY A 306 21.57 -3.41 -13.23
CA GLY A 306 20.82 -4.66 -13.43
C GLY A 306 19.57 -4.81 -12.57
N ILE A 307 19.32 -3.93 -11.60
CA ILE A 307 18.06 -3.88 -10.85
C ILE A 307 17.03 -3.09 -11.65
N HIS A 308 15.81 -3.61 -11.73
CA HIS A 308 14.71 -2.96 -12.46
C HIS A 308 14.43 -1.55 -11.91
N GLU A 309 14.27 -0.58 -12.81
CA GLU A 309 14.12 0.85 -12.48
C GLU A 309 12.99 1.18 -11.49
N GLY A 310 11.94 0.37 -11.45
CA GLY A 310 10.80 0.54 -10.54
C GLY A 310 11.17 0.40 -9.05
N PHE A 311 12.27 -0.28 -8.73
CA PHE A 311 12.80 -0.33 -7.37
C PHE A 311 13.43 0.98 -6.88
N PHE A 312 13.57 1.97 -7.77
CA PHE A 312 14.14 3.28 -7.45
C PHE A 312 13.10 4.42 -7.55
N ASP A 313 11.83 4.10 -7.65
CA ASP A 313 10.74 5.07 -7.59
C ASP A 313 10.44 5.47 -6.13
N PRO A 314 9.77 6.61 -5.87
CA PRO A 314 9.43 7.07 -4.51
C PRO A 314 8.62 6.06 -3.69
N SER A 315 7.77 5.29 -4.35
CA SER A 315 7.00 4.18 -3.81
C SER A 315 7.27 2.93 -4.64
N LEU A 316 7.28 1.77 -3.99
CA LEU A 316 7.33 0.48 -4.68
C LEU A 316 5.93 0.16 -5.22
N GLU A 317 5.83 0.14 -6.53
CA GLU A 317 4.61 -0.16 -7.28
C GLU A 317 4.99 -1.12 -8.41
N LEU A 318 5.08 -2.42 -8.08
CA LEU A 318 5.68 -3.46 -8.93
C LEU A 318 4.79 -4.68 -9.03
N VAL A 319 4.78 -5.29 -10.21
CA VAL A 319 4.28 -6.64 -10.45
C VAL A 319 5.44 -7.52 -10.87
N ILE A 320 5.73 -8.55 -10.09
CA ILE A 320 6.85 -9.47 -10.25
C ILE A 320 6.29 -10.85 -10.56
N GLN A 321 6.73 -11.48 -11.64
CA GLN A 321 6.31 -12.82 -12.00
C GLN A 321 7.26 -13.86 -11.40
N ARG A 322 6.69 -14.90 -10.77
CA ARG A 322 7.45 -16.07 -10.35
C ARG A 322 7.81 -16.92 -11.56
N ASP A 323 9.08 -17.25 -11.72
CA ASP A 323 9.62 -18.18 -12.69
C ASP A 323 9.36 -19.64 -12.31
#